data_85144c3d5f69f685a3e93f5a1e2f7b0b
#
_entry.id   85144c3d5f69f685a3e93f5a1e2f7b0b
#
_cell.length_a   1.000
_cell.length_b   1.000
_cell.length_c   1.000
_cell.angle_alpha   90.00
_cell.angle_beta   90.00
_cell.angle_gamma   90.00
#
_symmetry.space_group_name_H-M   'P 1'
#
loop_
_entity.id
_entity.type
_entity.pdbx_description
1 polymer ?
#
loop_
_entity_poly.entity_id
_entity_poly.type
_entity_poly.pdbx_seq_one_letter_code
_entity_poly.pdbx_strand_id
1 'polypeptide(L)'
;VTGKPLRVIQWTTGNIGRRSLHAIIGRPDMELVGVYAHGADKVGRDAAELAGRSEPTGVRATNSIDDLIALAPDACCYNPLWPDIDELVRLLEAGVNVCSSAAWITGGKQTPADRERILIACETGKSTIFGSGAHPGMTNMVGMVLSGACERVDEIRITESVDCSTYESAGTQSAMGFGCDPDTPGLADSVRRESEVFAESAAMMADAIGADLDRMTFDVELTTATGDSDLGFMKIPAGTVGGVYGYHRGWVGERNVVSVGFNWTMGQHVTPPKPLEHGHVIQVFGVPNMRTVLHCLPPRDWTEPGFMGLGMIYTAMPVTNAVPAVVAAAPGIVTLADLPPITGRFAP
;
A
#
# COMPACT_ATOMS: atom_id res chain seq x y z
N VAL A 1 5.75 -27.02 -2.16
CA VAL A 1 6.95 -26.22 -1.83
C VAL A 1 7.93 -27.18 -1.15
N THR A 2 9.02 -27.54 -1.83
CA THR A 2 10.00 -28.55 -1.36
C THR A 2 11.25 -27.92 -0.73
N GLY A 3 11.20 -26.64 -0.37
CA GLY A 3 12.31 -25.88 0.21
C GLY A 3 12.12 -25.66 1.72
N LYS A 4 13.21 -25.24 2.41
CA LYS A 4 13.15 -24.76 3.78
C LYS A 4 12.26 -23.51 3.84
N PRO A 5 11.41 -23.34 4.89
CA PRO A 5 10.64 -22.11 5.08
C PRO A 5 11.55 -20.88 5.10
N LEU A 6 11.10 -19.77 4.50
CA LEU A 6 11.79 -18.49 4.56
C LEU A 6 11.71 -17.90 5.96
N ARG A 7 12.83 -17.43 6.47
CA ARG A 7 12.94 -16.80 7.79
C ARG A 7 12.50 -15.35 7.68
N VAL A 8 11.38 -15.00 8.29
CA VAL A 8 10.75 -13.69 8.12
C VAL A 8 10.66 -12.96 9.46
N ILE A 9 11.04 -11.69 9.46
CA ILE A 9 10.73 -10.76 10.55
C ILE A 9 9.55 -9.87 10.17
N GLN A 10 8.73 -9.55 11.17
CA GLN A 10 7.66 -8.57 11.05
C GLN A 10 8.11 -7.23 11.65
N TRP A 11 8.05 -6.15 10.87
CA TRP A 11 8.33 -4.81 11.33
C TRP A 11 7.03 -4.05 11.60
N THR A 12 6.87 -3.67 12.87
CA THR A 12 5.70 -3.07 13.51
C THR A 12 4.48 -3.99 13.64
N THR A 13 3.60 -3.62 14.57
CA THR A 13 2.39 -4.36 14.96
C THR A 13 1.17 -3.44 15.02
N GLY A 14 1.15 -2.42 14.12
CA GLY A 14 -0.01 -1.57 13.89
C GLY A 14 -1.10 -2.30 13.07
N ASN A 15 -2.06 -1.56 12.53
CA ASN A 15 -3.22 -2.13 11.83
C ASN A 15 -2.83 -3.08 10.69
N ILE A 16 -1.90 -2.68 9.80
CA ILE A 16 -1.40 -3.52 8.71
C ILE A 16 -0.45 -4.59 9.24
N GLY A 17 0.54 -4.19 10.05
CA GLY A 17 1.57 -5.10 10.57
C GLY A 17 1.01 -6.27 11.38
N ARG A 18 -0.07 -6.06 12.14
CA ARG A 18 -0.79 -7.14 12.84
C ARG A 18 -1.34 -8.18 11.85
N ARG A 19 -1.86 -7.75 10.69
CA ARG A 19 -2.42 -8.65 9.67
C ARG A 19 -1.32 -9.44 8.96
N SER A 20 -0.20 -8.80 8.62
CA SER A 20 0.98 -9.49 8.09
C SER A 20 1.52 -10.51 9.10
N LEU A 21 1.69 -10.12 10.36
CA LEU A 21 2.15 -11.01 11.43
C LEU A 21 1.23 -12.23 11.61
N HIS A 22 -0.09 -12.00 11.63
CA HIS A 22 -1.08 -13.08 11.71
C HIS A 22 -0.94 -14.07 10.55
N ALA A 23 -0.73 -13.56 9.33
CA ALA A 23 -0.57 -14.38 8.14
C ALA A 23 0.76 -15.16 8.16
N ILE A 24 1.88 -14.52 8.53
CA ILE A 24 3.19 -15.17 8.58
C ILE A 24 3.16 -16.37 9.53
N ILE A 25 2.60 -16.21 10.74
CA ILE A 25 2.50 -17.31 11.74
C ILE A 25 1.73 -18.52 11.19
N GLY A 26 0.73 -18.30 10.33
CA GLY A 26 -0.09 -19.37 9.76
C GLY A 26 0.47 -20.03 8.50
N ARG A 27 1.63 -19.62 7.99
CA ARG A 27 2.14 -20.07 6.69
C ARG A 27 3.22 -21.14 6.79
N PRO A 28 3.06 -22.28 6.08
CA PRO A 28 4.05 -23.35 6.11
C PRO A 28 5.33 -23.04 5.31
N ASP A 29 5.30 -22.06 4.42
CA ASP A 29 6.44 -21.61 3.61
C ASP A 29 7.21 -20.45 4.26
N MET A 30 6.81 -19.99 5.46
CA MET A 30 7.48 -18.96 6.24
C MET A 30 7.69 -19.39 7.69
N GLU A 31 8.81 -18.97 8.26
CA GLU A 31 9.15 -19.12 9.68
C GLU A 31 9.26 -17.71 10.28
N LEU A 32 8.35 -17.35 11.19
CA LEU A 32 8.50 -16.11 11.93
C LEU A 32 9.68 -16.24 12.90
N VAL A 33 10.71 -15.40 12.72
CA VAL A 33 11.91 -15.43 13.57
C VAL A 33 12.06 -14.22 14.48
N GLY A 34 11.35 -13.11 14.20
CA GLY A 34 11.42 -11.91 15.03
C GLY A 34 10.29 -10.93 14.75
N VAL A 35 10.05 -10.04 15.70
CA VAL A 35 9.05 -8.96 15.60
C VAL A 35 9.63 -7.68 16.15
N TYR A 36 9.56 -6.61 15.36
CA TYR A 36 9.89 -5.26 15.80
C TYR A 36 8.65 -4.53 16.33
N ALA A 37 8.76 -3.89 17.47
CA ALA A 37 7.71 -3.04 18.03
C ALA A 37 8.30 -1.75 18.63
N HIS A 38 7.80 -0.58 18.19
CA HIS A 38 8.23 0.71 18.73
C HIS A 38 7.77 0.94 20.18
N GLY A 39 6.53 0.53 20.49
CA GLY A 39 5.93 0.77 21.80
C GLY A 39 6.55 -0.10 22.88
N ALA A 40 7.05 0.52 23.95
CA ALA A 40 7.63 -0.18 25.08
C ALA A 40 6.64 -1.18 25.74
N ASP A 41 5.35 -0.91 25.64
CA ASP A 41 4.26 -1.77 26.11
C ASP A 41 4.14 -3.08 25.34
N LYS A 42 4.73 -3.16 24.14
CA LYS A 42 4.72 -4.34 23.27
C LYS A 42 6.01 -5.13 23.31
N VAL A 43 7.12 -4.50 23.71
CA VAL A 43 8.42 -5.17 23.83
C VAL A 43 8.32 -6.32 24.84
N GLY A 44 8.86 -7.49 24.48
CA GLY A 44 8.81 -8.71 25.29
C GLY A 44 7.50 -9.51 25.19
N ARG A 45 6.46 -8.97 24.56
CA ARG A 45 5.19 -9.72 24.34
C ARG A 45 5.37 -10.76 23.24
N ASP A 46 4.64 -11.86 23.34
CA ASP A 46 4.65 -12.91 22.33
C ASP A 46 3.99 -12.43 21.01
N ALA A 47 4.56 -12.84 19.90
CA ALA A 47 4.06 -12.49 18.56
C ALA A 47 2.63 -12.94 18.32
N ALA A 48 2.20 -14.10 18.86
CA ALA A 48 0.84 -14.57 18.74
C ALA A 48 -0.15 -13.60 19.41
N GLU A 49 0.18 -13.10 20.60
CA GLU A 49 -0.65 -12.11 21.30
C GLU A 49 -0.80 -10.83 20.47
N LEU A 50 0.32 -10.30 19.89
CA LEU A 50 0.31 -9.13 19.05
C LEU A 50 -0.44 -9.35 17.72
N ALA A 51 -0.47 -10.58 17.22
CA ALA A 51 -1.21 -11.00 16.04
C ALA A 51 -2.69 -11.30 16.30
N GLY A 52 -3.11 -11.37 17.58
CA GLY A 52 -4.46 -11.80 17.97
C GLY A 52 -4.69 -13.30 17.78
N ARG A 53 -3.66 -14.13 18.03
CA ARG A 53 -3.73 -15.59 18.06
C ARG A 53 -3.67 -16.12 19.48
N SER A 54 -4.27 -17.29 19.72
CA SER A 54 -4.33 -17.90 21.05
C SER A 54 -3.10 -18.73 21.41
N GLU A 55 -2.45 -19.35 20.41
CA GLU A 55 -1.33 -20.25 20.63
C GLU A 55 0.00 -19.50 20.59
N PRO A 56 0.78 -19.50 21.68
CA PRO A 56 2.06 -18.81 21.73
C PRO A 56 3.04 -19.30 20.67
N THR A 57 3.78 -18.37 20.05
CA THR A 57 4.84 -18.67 19.08
C THR A 57 6.19 -18.88 19.73
N GLY A 58 6.41 -18.33 20.95
CA GLY A 58 7.72 -18.22 21.60
C GLY A 58 8.58 -17.08 21.05
N VAL A 59 8.20 -16.43 19.94
CA VAL A 59 8.88 -15.27 19.38
C VAL A 59 8.43 -14.02 20.13
N ARG A 60 9.37 -13.30 20.77
CA ARG A 60 9.07 -12.10 21.52
C ARG A 60 9.45 -10.85 20.75
N ALA A 61 8.59 -9.83 20.83
CA ALA A 61 8.85 -8.54 20.19
C ALA A 61 10.04 -7.82 20.86
N THR A 62 10.86 -7.17 20.03
CA THR A 62 11.97 -6.31 20.45
C THR A 62 11.87 -4.93 19.78
N ASN A 63 12.55 -3.93 20.31
CA ASN A 63 12.80 -2.64 19.66
C ASN A 63 14.26 -2.47 19.22
N SER A 64 15.04 -3.55 19.20
CA SER A 64 16.43 -3.57 18.75
C SER A 64 16.52 -4.12 17.33
N ILE A 65 16.91 -3.28 16.38
CA ILE A 65 17.17 -3.68 15.00
C ILE A 65 18.36 -4.65 14.92
N ASP A 66 19.37 -4.47 15.80
CA ASP A 66 20.56 -5.33 15.85
C ASP A 66 20.20 -6.77 16.24
N ASP A 67 19.31 -6.94 17.22
CA ASP A 67 18.82 -8.24 17.62
C ASP A 67 18.10 -8.95 16.47
N LEU A 68 17.32 -8.20 15.68
CA LEU A 68 16.59 -8.78 14.54
C LEU A 68 17.51 -9.13 13.38
N ILE A 69 18.51 -8.30 13.07
CA ILE A 69 19.53 -8.58 12.05
C ILE A 69 20.36 -9.81 12.44
N ALA A 70 20.71 -9.94 13.72
CA ALA A 70 21.49 -11.09 14.25
C ALA A 70 20.75 -12.45 14.05
N LEU A 71 19.43 -12.42 13.89
CA LEU A 71 18.65 -13.62 13.55
C LEU A 71 18.88 -14.10 12.10
N ALA A 72 19.57 -13.33 11.26
CA ALA A 72 19.79 -13.61 9.85
C ALA A 72 18.48 -13.98 9.10
N PRO A 73 17.47 -13.09 9.08
CA PRO A 73 16.22 -13.33 8.36
C PRO A 73 16.44 -13.22 6.84
N ASP A 74 15.67 -13.99 6.07
CA ASP A 74 15.64 -13.86 4.61
C ASP A 74 14.88 -12.63 4.15
N ALA A 75 13.83 -12.22 4.92
CA ALA A 75 13.00 -11.09 4.57
C ALA A 75 12.38 -10.39 5.80
N CYS A 76 11.99 -9.13 5.57
CA CYS A 76 11.25 -8.28 6.48
C CYS A 76 9.91 -7.85 5.84
N CYS A 77 8.78 -8.13 6.50
CA CYS A 77 7.52 -7.45 6.20
C CYS A 77 7.49 -6.11 6.94
N TYR A 78 7.74 -5.02 6.21
CA TYR A 78 7.96 -3.68 6.73
C TYR A 78 6.68 -2.83 6.63
N ASN A 79 5.96 -2.66 7.73
CA ASN A 79 4.64 -2.04 7.76
C ASN A 79 4.50 -0.83 8.72
N PRO A 80 5.46 0.09 8.84
CA PRO A 80 5.24 1.34 9.57
C PRO A 80 4.30 2.28 8.79
N LEU A 81 3.85 3.36 9.44
CA LEU A 81 3.06 4.39 8.76
C LEU A 81 3.91 5.15 7.72
N TRP A 82 5.14 5.48 8.08
CA TRP A 82 6.14 6.14 7.24
C TRP A 82 7.43 5.32 7.22
N PRO A 83 8.12 5.24 6.07
CA PRO A 83 9.40 4.55 6.01
C PRO A 83 10.49 5.37 6.72
N ASP A 84 11.37 4.69 7.42
CA ASP A 84 12.63 5.24 7.93
C ASP A 84 13.78 4.73 7.06
N ILE A 85 14.50 5.65 6.43
CA ILE A 85 15.56 5.33 5.47
C ILE A 85 16.75 4.66 6.15
N ASP A 86 17.09 5.08 7.37
CA ASP A 86 18.22 4.50 8.12
C ASP A 86 17.92 3.06 8.55
N GLU A 87 16.69 2.77 8.98
CA GLU A 87 16.25 1.40 9.27
C GLU A 87 16.32 0.53 8.01
N LEU A 88 15.80 1.03 6.88
CA LEU A 88 15.80 0.31 5.60
C LEU A 88 17.21 0.04 5.10
N VAL A 89 18.11 1.02 5.13
CA VAL A 89 19.53 0.85 4.75
C VAL A 89 20.17 -0.26 5.58
N ARG A 90 20.01 -0.24 6.91
CA ARG A 90 20.59 -1.25 7.80
C ARG A 90 20.07 -2.66 7.51
N LEU A 91 18.76 -2.82 7.27
CA LEU A 91 18.17 -4.11 6.92
C LEU A 91 18.73 -4.62 5.59
N LEU A 92 18.73 -3.77 4.57
CA LEU A 92 19.17 -4.13 3.22
C LEU A 92 20.66 -4.45 3.17
N GLU A 93 21.53 -3.65 3.81
CA GLU A 93 22.98 -3.91 3.90
C GLU A 93 23.29 -5.24 4.63
N ALA A 94 22.44 -5.63 5.58
CA ALA A 94 22.56 -6.91 6.26
C ALA A 94 22.05 -8.10 5.44
N GLY A 95 21.62 -7.89 4.20
CA GLY A 95 21.12 -8.93 3.30
C GLY A 95 19.64 -9.30 3.52
N VAL A 96 18.88 -8.49 4.27
CA VAL A 96 17.47 -8.73 4.54
C VAL A 96 16.63 -8.11 3.41
N ASN A 97 15.89 -8.93 2.68
CA ASN A 97 14.95 -8.44 1.67
C ASN A 97 13.76 -7.74 2.33
N VAL A 98 13.28 -6.64 1.76
CA VAL A 98 12.22 -5.83 2.37
C VAL A 98 10.97 -5.83 1.50
N CYS A 99 9.83 -6.24 2.07
CA CYS A 99 8.50 -6.10 1.48
C CYS A 99 7.72 -5.07 2.28
N SER A 100 7.45 -3.89 1.68
CA SER A 100 6.92 -2.72 2.39
C SER A 100 5.50 -2.36 1.98
N SER A 101 4.65 -2.02 2.96
CA SER A 101 3.40 -1.28 2.72
C SER A 101 3.55 0.23 2.91
N ALA A 102 4.74 0.70 3.25
CA ALA A 102 5.07 2.09 3.47
C ALA A 102 5.79 2.69 2.26
N ALA A 103 5.03 3.18 1.28
CA ALA A 103 5.44 4.10 0.21
C ALA A 103 6.75 3.76 -0.55
N TRP A 104 6.92 2.50 -1.03
CA TRP A 104 8.07 2.08 -1.84
C TRP A 104 7.65 1.40 -3.15
N ILE A 105 6.75 2.02 -3.92
CA ILE A 105 6.34 1.45 -5.23
C ILE A 105 7.50 1.49 -6.22
N THR A 106 8.14 2.65 -6.38
CA THR A 106 9.36 2.83 -7.19
C THR A 106 10.46 3.56 -6.42
N GLY A 107 10.16 4.02 -5.21
CA GLY A 107 10.99 4.93 -4.43
C GLY A 107 11.00 6.38 -4.96
N GLY A 108 10.10 6.74 -5.87
CA GLY A 108 10.04 8.07 -6.49
C GLY A 108 9.55 9.18 -5.54
N LYS A 109 8.82 8.82 -4.48
CA LYS A 109 8.42 9.76 -3.40
C LYS A 109 9.61 10.16 -2.52
N GLN A 110 10.69 9.39 -2.53
CA GLN A 110 11.89 9.67 -1.74
C GLN A 110 12.78 10.70 -2.43
N THR A 111 13.66 11.34 -1.67
CA THR A 111 14.68 12.19 -2.28
C THR A 111 15.61 11.36 -3.16
N PRO A 112 16.20 11.93 -4.22
CA PRO A 112 17.21 11.23 -5.03
C PRO A 112 18.36 10.65 -4.18
N ALA A 113 18.79 11.37 -3.14
CA ALA A 113 19.86 10.93 -2.23
C ALA A 113 19.42 9.70 -1.40
N ASP A 114 18.20 9.70 -0.88
CA ASP A 114 17.69 8.55 -0.11
C ASP A 114 17.50 7.32 -1.00
N ARG A 115 16.98 7.53 -2.22
CA ARG A 115 16.84 6.46 -3.20
C ARG A 115 18.19 5.84 -3.57
N GLU A 116 19.23 6.67 -3.76
CA GLU A 116 20.61 6.23 -4.01
C GLU A 116 21.16 5.41 -2.84
N ARG A 117 20.97 5.86 -1.60
CA ARG A 117 21.37 5.11 -0.39
C ARG A 117 20.74 3.72 -0.35
N ILE A 118 19.46 3.61 -0.69
CA ILE A 118 18.75 2.31 -0.75
C ILE A 118 19.33 1.42 -1.85
N LEU A 119 19.63 1.94 -3.03
CA LEU A 119 20.22 1.17 -4.12
C LEU A 119 21.60 0.63 -3.72
N ILE A 120 22.46 1.47 -3.10
CA ILE A 120 23.77 1.06 -2.59
C ILE A 120 23.63 -0.02 -1.51
N ALA A 121 22.67 0.12 -0.60
CA ALA A 121 22.39 -0.86 0.44
C ALA A 121 21.96 -2.21 -0.14
N CYS A 122 21.05 -2.20 -1.13
CA CYS A 122 20.62 -3.39 -1.85
C CYS A 122 21.80 -4.11 -2.53
N GLU A 123 22.68 -3.35 -3.18
CA GLU A 123 23.85 -3.90 -3.85
C GLU A 123 24.83 -4.51 -2.85
N THR A 124 25.08 -3.81 -1.73
CA THR A 124 25.98 -4.25 -0.66
C THR A 124 25.51 -5.55 -0.03
N GLY A 125 24.26 -5.62 0.40
CA GLY A 125 23.68 -6.78 1.06
C GLY A 125 23.17 -7.87 0.11
N LYS A 126 23.18 -7.62 -1.21
CA LYS A 126 22.55 -8.50 -2.20
C LYS A 126 21.08 -8.74 -1.91
N SER A 127 20.39 -7.70 -1.51
CA SER A 127 19.00 -7.69 -1.05
C SER A 127 18.10 -6.86 -1.97
N THR A 128 16.80 -7.02 -1.80
CA THR A 128 15.78 -6.41 -2.64
C THR A 128 14.76 -5.68 -1.79
N ILE A 129 14.31 -4.51 -2.24
CA ILE A 129 13.15 -3.82 -1.67
C ILE A 129 11.99 -3.77 -2.66
N PHE A 130 10.79 -4.03 -2.14
CA PHE A 130 9.53 -4.03 -2.87
C PHE A 130 8.45 -3.32 -2.08
N GLY A 131 7.70 -2.45 -2.74
CA GLY A 131 6.56 -1.77 -2.15
C GLY A 131 5.24 -2.15 -2.82
N SER A 132 4.20 -2.37 -2.01
CA SER A 132 2.86 -2.69 -2.50
C SER A 132 1.79 -2.45 -1.42
N GLY A 133 0.54 -2.66 -1.80
CA GLY A 133 -0.64 -2.57 -0.93
C GLY A 133 -1.90 -2.93 -1.71
N ALA A 134 -3.04 -2.44 -1.24
CA ALA A 134 -4.30 -2.54 -1.98
C ALA A 134 -4.30 -1.60 -3.18
N HIS A 135 -4.15 -0.30 -2.91
CA HIS A 135 -4.11 0.79 -3.87
C HIS A 135 -3.23 1.94 -3.32
N PRO A 136 -2.08 2.21 -3.97
CA PRO A 136 -1.51 1.49 -5.10
C PRO A 136 -0.94 0.12 -4.70
N GLY A 137 -0.88 -0.79 -5.66
CA GLY A 137 -0.36 -2.14 -5.49
C GLY A 137 -1.18 -3.18 -6.24
N MET A 138 -2.01 -3.96 -5.53
CA MET A 138 -2.81 -5.05 -6.12
C MET A 138 -3.68 -4.57 -7.29
N THR A 139 -4.29 -3.41 -7.19
CA THR A 139 -5.12 -2.83 -8.25
C THR A 139 -4.34 -2.52 -9.52
N ASN A 140 -3.07 -2.06 -9.37
CA ASN A 140 -2.17 -1.81 -10.50
C ASN A 140 -1.81 -3.11 -11.23
N MET A 141 -1.52 -4.18 -10.46
CA MET A 141 -1.27 -5.50 -11.03
C MET A 141 -2.46 -5.99 -11.87
N VAL A 142 -3.69 -5.83 -11.35
CA VAL A 142 -4.90 -6.21 -12.11
C VAL A 142 -5.02 -5.38 -13.39
N GLY A 143 -4.75 -4.07 -13.35
CA GLY A 143 -4.75 -3.21 -14.53
C GLY A 143 -3.75 -3.66 -15.60
N MET A 144 -2.52 -3.98 -15.19
CA MET A 144 -1.49 -4.50 -16.09
C MET A 144 -1.89 -5.86 -16.67
N VAL A 145 -2.43 -6.79 -15.88
CA VAL A 145 -2.90 -8.09 -16.35
C VAL A 145 -4.03 -7.94 -17.36
N LEU A 146 -5.00 -7.07 -17.11
CA LEU A 146 -6.10 -6.79 -18.05
C LEU A 146 -5.58 -6.21 -19.37
N SER A 147 -4.57 -5.35 -19.33
CA SER A 147 -3.97 -4.77 -20.55
C SER A 147 -3.37 -5.83 -21.47
N GLY A 148 -2.89 -6.95 -20.93
CA GLY A 148 -2.37 -8.08 -21.68
C GLY A 148 -3.42 -8.80 -22.57
N ALA A 149 -4.72 -8.52 -22.38
CA ALA A 149 -5.79 -9.01 -23.23
C ALA A 149 -6.16 -8.04 -24.37
N CYS A 150 -5.49 -6.90 -24.47
CA CYS A 150 -5.75 -5.87 -25.46
C CYS A 150 -4.73 -5.93 -26.61
N GLU A 151 -5.20 -5.85 -27.86
CA GLU A 151 -4.35 -5.65 -29.04
C GLU A 151 -3.66 -4.27 -29.00
N ARG A 152 -4.38 -3.28 -28.46
CA ARG A 152 -3.90 -1.91 -28.30
C ARG A 152 -4.37 -1.35 -26.97
N VAL A 153 -3.48 -0.72 -26.22
CA VAL A 153 -3.80 0.04 -25.01
C VAL A 153 -3.70 1.53 -25.30
N ASP A 154 -4.76 2.26 -25.03
CA ASP A 154 -4.81 3.73 -25.18
C ASP A 154 -4.63 4.41 -23.82
N GLU A 155 -5.25 3.89 -22.74
CA GLU A 155 -5.11 4.36 -21.38
C GLU A 155 -5.40 3.21 -20.39
N ILE A 156 -4.63 3.15 -19.28
CA ILE A 156 -5.02 2.39 -18.08
C ILE A 156 -5.45 3.40 -17.00
N ARG A 157 -6.68 3.23 -16.49
CA ARG A 157 -7.21 4.08 -15.42
C ARG A 157 -7.63 3.25 -14.22
N ILE A 158 -7.13 3.63 -13.04
CA ILE A 158 -7.47 3.00 -11.77
C ILE A 158 -7.99 4.06 -10.82
N THR A 159 -9.14 3.79 -10.20
CA THR A 159 -9.79 4.69 -9.26
C THR A 159 -10.23 3.92 -8.03
N GLU A 160 -9.75 4.30 -6.86
CA GLU A 160 -10.36 3.88 -5.61
C GLU A 160 -11.57 4.77 -5.32
N SER A 161 -12.77 4.21 -5.33
CA SER A 161 -14.03 4.94 -5.19
C SER A 161 -14.78 4.43 -3.97
N VAL A 162 -14.55 5.07 -2.82
CA VAL A 162 -14.99 4.57 -1.52
C VAL A 162 -15.43 5.67 -0.55
N ASP A 163 -16.30 5.28 0.38
CA ASP A 163 -16.60 6.04 1.58
C ASP A 163 -15.56 5.71 2.66
N CYS A 164 -14.73 6.70 3.02
CA CYS A 164 -13.65 6.56 3.99
C CYS A 164 -14.10 6.79 5.44
N SER A 165 -15.38 7.03 5.69
CA SER A 165 -15.91 7.30 7.05
C SER A 165 -15.67 6.18 8.06
N THR A 166 -15.41 4.97 7.57
CA THR A 166 -15.08 3.80 8.40
C THR A 166 -13.57 3.51 8.46
N TYR A 167 -12.74 4.33 7.82
CA TYR A 167 -11.28 4.20 7.88
C TYR A 167 -10.72 5.09 9.00
N GLU A 168 -10.59 4.51 10.20
CA GLU A 168 -10.23 5.20 11.46
C GLU A 168 -8.76 5.62 11.51
N SER A 169 -8.37 6.55 10.64
CA SER A 169 -7.02 7.13 10.60
C SER A 169 -7.08 8.64 10.45
N ALA A 170 -7.31 9.35 11.56
CA ALA A 170 -7.44 10.81 11.57
C ALA A 170 -6.25 11.52 10.88
N GLY A 171 -5.02 11.02 11.10
CA GLY A 171 -3.81 11.59 10.48
C GLY A 171 -3.84 11.51 8.95
N THR A 172 -4.17 10.35 8.39
CA THR A 172 -4.30 10.15 6.94
C THR A 172 -5.41 11.02 6.36
N GLN A 173 -6.57 11.04 7.03
CA GLN A 173 -7.72 11.77 6.52
C GLN A 173 -7.50 13.28 6.55
N SER A 174 -6.93 13.81 7.64
CA SER A 174 -6.59 15.25 7.73
C SER A 174 -5.51 15.64 6.70
N ALA A 175 -4.51 14.78 6.46
CA ALA A 175 -3.48 15.02 5.45
C ALA A 175 -4.08 15.12 4.02
N MET A 176 -5.16 14.37 3.76
CA MET A 176 -5.94 14.45 2.52
C MET A 176 -6.92 15.61 2.47
N GLY A 177 -6.96 16.47 3.51
CA GLY A 177 -7.75 17.69 3.55
C GLY A 177 -9.16 17.54 4.10
N PHE A 178 -9.60 16.37 4.51
CA PHE A 178 -10.93 16.19 5.09
C PHE A 178 -11.14 17.03 6.35
N GLY A 179 -12.27 17.69 6.45
CA GLY A 179 -12.61 18.60 7.56
C GLY A 179 -11.93 19.97 7.50
N CYS A 180 -11.09 20.25 6.50
CA CYS A 180 -10.51 21.56 6.27
C CYS A 180 -11.49 22.49 5.54
N ASP A 181 -11.26 23.81 5.66
CA ASP A 181 -11.92 24.79 4.78
C ASP A 181 -11.45 24.55 3.33
N PRO A 182 -12.37 24.37 2.35
CA PRO A 182 -12.01 24.12 0.96
C PRO A 182 -11.17 25.24 0.32
N ASP A 183 -11.29 26.47 0.83
CA ASP A 183 -10.54 27.63 0.36
C ASP A 183 -9.16 27.78 1.05
N THR A 184 -8.74 26.80 1.85
CA THR A 184 -7.43 26.80 2.50
C THR A 184 -6.31 26.91 1.47
N PRO A 185 -5.46 27.96 1.53
CA PRO A 185 -4.37 28.13 0.58
C PRO A 185 -3.40 26.92 0.57
N GLY A 186 -3.09 26.40 -0.61
CA GLY A 186 -2.17 25.27 -0.78
C GLY A 186 -2.75 23.89 -0.45
N LEU A 187 -4.07 23.78 -0.20
CA LEU A 187 -4.71 22.50 0.11
C LEU A 187 -4.57 21.50 -1.04
N ALA A 188 -4.79 21.90 -2.28
CA ALA A 188 -4.61 21.06 -3.46
C ALA A 188 -3.18 20.53 -3.59
N ASP A 189 -2.17 21.37 -3.31
CA ASP A 189 -0.76 20.97 -3.30
C ASP A 189 -0.46 20.00 -2.13
N SER A 190 -1.13 20.15 -1.00
CA SER A 190 -1.01 19.21 0.10
C SER A 190 -1.55 17.84 -0.29
N VAL A 191 -2.76 17.79 -0.85
CA VAL A 191 -3.37 16.54 -1.35
C VAL A 191 -2.47 15.88 -2.40
N ARG A 192 -1.89 16.67 -3.33
CA ARG A 192 -0.95 16.17 -4.32
C ARG A 192 0.27 15.49 -3.68
N ARG A 193 0.91 16.14 -2.70
CA ARG A 193 2.10 15.57 -2.01
C ARG A 193 1.76 14.29 -1.24
N GLU A 194 0.65 14.29 -0.54
CA GLU A 194 0.23 13.12 0.25
C GLU A 194 -0.11 11.92 -0.65
N SER A 195 -0.66 12.19 -1.83
CA SER A 195 -1.03 11.17 -2.82
C SER A 195 0.08 10.84 -3.85
N GLU A 196 1.31 11.32 -3.68
CA GLU A 196 2.43 11.13 -4.64
C GLU A 196 2.71 9.65 -4.95
N VAL A 197 2.42 8.74 -4.03
CA VAL A 197 2.54 7.29 -4.24
C VAL A 197 1.67 6.78 -5.41
N PHE A 198 0.58 7.48 -5.74
CA PHE A 198 -0.23 7.17 -6.93
C PHE A 198 0.48 7.60 -8.23
N ALA A 199 1.25 8.69 -8.19
CA ALA A 199 2.09 9.08 -9.32
C ALA A 199 3.18 8.03 -9.61
N GLU A 200 3.85 7.50 -8.56
CA GLU A 200 4.81 6.40 -8.71
C GLU A 200 4.17 5.18 -9.38
N SER A 201 2.98 4.81 -8.94
CA SER A 201 2.28 3.65 -9.51
C SER A 201 1.82 3.89 -10.95
N ALA A 202 1.45 5.13 -11.30
CA ALA A 202 1.13 5.51 -12.67
C ALA A 202 2.37 5.39 -13.57
N ALA A 203 3.51 5.91 -13.11
CA ALA A 203 4.78 5.80 -13.84
C ALA A 203 5.20 4.35 -14.06
N MET A 204 5.12 3.51 -13.03
CA MET A 204 5.37 2.06 -13.12
C MET A 204 4.48 1.38 -14.17
N MET A 205 3.17 1.70 -14.19
CA MET A 205 2.27 1.11 -15.18
C MET A 205 2.55 1.60 -16.60
N ALA A 206 2.92 2.87 -16.77
CA ALA A 206 3.30 3.41 -18.07
C ALA A 206 4.55 2.70 -18.63
N ASP A 207 5.57 2.51 -17.79
CA ASP A 207 6.77 1.75 -18.13
C ASP A 207 6.42 0.30 -18.53
N ALA A 208 5.56 -0.38 -17.76
CA ALA A 208 5.14 -1.76 -18.01
C ALA A 208 4.41 -1.93 -19.37
N ILE A 209 3.75 -0.90 -19.89
CA ILE A 209 3.11 -0.91 -21.23
C ILE A 209 3.98 -0.26 -22.31
N GLY A 210 5.24 0.10 -22.00
CA GLY A 210 6.17 0.70 -22.95
C GLY A 210 5.85 2.14 -23.33
N ALA A 211 5.22 2.90 -22.43
CA ALA A 211 4.89 4.31 -22.66
C ALA A 211 5.90 5.24 -21.98
N ASP A 212 6.74 5.92 -22.77
CA ASP A 212 7.67 6.95 -22.30
C ASP A 212 6.91 8.23 -21.98
N LEU A 213 6.73 8.52 -20.68
CA LEU A 213 5.98 9.69 -20.23
C LEU A 213 6.77 10.98 -20.41
N ASP A 214 6.16 11.97 -21.10
CA ASP A 214 6.71 13.31 -21.19
C ASP A 214 6.48 14.14 -19.93
N ARG A 215 5.34 13.92 -19.27
CA ARG A 215 4.94 14.67 -18.06
C ARG A 215 3.95 13.90 -17.21
N MET A 216 3.93 14.24 -15.92
CA MET A 216 2.88 13.89 -14.97
C MET A 216 2.10 15.13 -14.58
N THR A 217 0.78 15.02 -14.43
CA THR A 217 -0.08 16.07 -13.90
C THR A 217 -0.91 15.54 -12.72
N PHE A 218 -1.38 16.44 -11.88
CA PHE A 218 -2.33 16.12 -10.82
C PHE A 218 -3.56 17.03 -10.93
N ASP A 219 -4.72 16.41 -10.99
CA ASP A 219 -6.01 17.08 -10.96
C ASP A 219 -6.71 16.72 -9.64
N VAL A 220 -7.27 17.71 -8.96
CA VAL A 220 -8.06 17.49 -7.74
C VAL A 220 -9.31 18.36 -7.76
N GLU A 221 -10.42 17.76 -7.34
CA GLU A 221 -11.68 18.41 -7.08
C GLU A 221 -12.09 18.14 -5.63
N LEU A 222 -12.43 19.19 -4.90
CA LEU A 222 -12.90 19.10 -3.52
C LEU A 222 -14.41 19.35 -3.49
N THR A 223 -15.12 18.56 -2.69
CA THR A 223 -16.55 18.75 -2.43
C THR A 223 -16.77 18.96 -0.94
N THR A 224 -17.81 19.71 -0.57
CA THR A 224 -18.06 20.08 0.82
C THR A 224 -19.13 19.20 1.45
N ALA A 225 -18.99 18.94 2.74
CA ALA A 225 -20.00 18.25 3.53
C ALA A 225 -21.28 19.13 3.66
N THR A 226 -22.45 18.54 3.44
CA THR A 226 -23.72 19.25 3.54
C THR A 226 -24.30 19.30 4.96
N GLY A 227 -23.69 18.60 5.91
CA GLY A 227 -24.06 18.55 7.31
C GLY A 227 -22.88 18.13 8.19
N ASP A 228 -23.01 18.37 9.49
CA ASP A 228 -22.01 17.95 10.47
C ASP A 228 -21.99 16.43 10.61
N SER A 229 -20.80 15.85 10.66
CA SER A 229 -20.59 14.44 10.96
C SER A 229 -19.57 14.26 12.08
N ASP A 230 -19.91 13.44 13.08
CA ASP A 230 -18.97 12.99 14.11
C ASP A 230 -18.70 11.50 13.88
N LEU A 231 -17.49 11.18 13.41
CA LEU A 231 -17.07 9.80 13.06
C LEU A 231 -16.38 9.10 14.25
N GLY A 232 -16.36 9.74 15.42
CA GLY A 232 -15.66 9.25 16.60
C GLY A 232 -14.16 9.58 16.58
N PHE A 233 -13.46 9.19 15.51
CA PHE A 233 -12.02 9.47 15.36
C PHE A 233 -11.72 10.86 14.76
N MET A 234 -12.68 11.49 14.06
CA MET A 234 -12.59 12.86 13.56
C MET A 234 -13.99 13.45 13.33
N LYS A 235 -14.04 14.78 13.24
CA LYS A 235 -15.27 15.54 12.93
C LYS A 235 -15.15 16.18 11.56
N ILE A 236 -16.25 16.16 10.79
CA ILE A 236 -16.38 16.83 9.50
C ILE A 236 -17.52 17.84 9.63
N PRO A 237 -17.24 19.10 9.90
CA PRO A 237 -18.27 20.14 9.96
C PRO A 237 -18.90 20.41 8.60
N ALA A 238 -20.15 20.86 8.59
CA ALA A 238 -20.83 21.33 7.39
C ALA A 238 -20.02 22.45 6.70
N GLY A 239 -19.93 22.42 5.39
CA GLY A 239 -19.17 23.39 4.60
C GLY A 239 -17.66 23.12 4.51
N THR A 240 -17.12 22.18 5.29
CA THR A 240 -15.71 21.73 5.16
C THR A 240 -15.57 20.63 4.09
N VAL A 241 -14.34 20.30 3.72
CA VAL A 241 -14.07 19.24 2.75
C VAL A 241 -14.64 17.91 3.24
N GLY A 242 -15.64 17.40 2.54
CA GLY A 242 -16.28 16.11 2.77
C GLY A 242 -15.99 15.09 1.68
N GLY A 243 -15.43 15.51 0.53
CA GLY A 243 -15.03 14.64 -0.56
C GLY A 243 -13.81 15.16 -1.29
N VAL A 244 -12.89 14.24 -1.66
CA VAL A 244 -11.66 14.53 -2.37
C VAL A 244 -11.56 13.59 -3.57
N TYR A 245 -11.47 14.15 -4.77
CA TYR A 245 -11.44 13.43 -6.05
C TYR A 245 -10.19 13.84 -6.79
N GLY A 246 -9.19 12.95 -6.88
CA GLY A 246 -7.90 13.28 -7.45
C GLY A 246 -7.36 12.22 -8.38
N TYR A 247 -6.61 12.66 -9.40
CA TYR A 247 -5.90 11.79 -10.33
C TYR A 247 -4.50 12.28 -10.60
N HIS A 248 -3.53 11.38 -10.46
CA HIS A 248 -2.22 11.51 -11.07
C HIS A 248 -2.29 10.92 -12.48
N ARG A 249 -1.93 11.72 -13.50
CA ARG A 249 -2.03 11.36 -14.93
C ARG A 249 -0.69 11.43 -15.61
N GLY A 250 -0.36 10.38 -16.33
CA GLY A 250 0.84 10.31 -17.18
C GLY A 250 0.48 10.56 -18.65
N TRP A 251 1.29 11.36 -19.33
CA TRP A 251 1.04 11.83 -20.68
C TRP A 251 2.19 11.49 -21.63
N VAL A 252 1.81 11.15 -22.89
CA VAL A 252 2.70 11.07 -24.05
C VAL A 252 2.14 12.02 -25.09
N GLY A 253 2.83 13.13 -25.36
CA GLY A 253 2.29 14.25 -26.12
C GLY A 253 1.01 14.79 -25.46
N GLU A 254 -0.07 14.85 -26.21
CA GLU A 254 -1.39 15.28 -25.72
C GLU A 254 -2.30 14.10 -25.28
N ARG A 255 -1.76 12.89 -25.27
CA ARG A 255 -2.52 11.69 -24.89
C ARG A 255 -2.25 11.34 -23.42
N ASN A 256 -3.32 11.28 -22.61
CA ASN A 256 -3.25 10.66 -21.30
C ASN A 256 -3.22 9.14 -21.47
N VAL A 257 -2.15 8.48 -21.01
CA VAL A 257 -1.94 7.03 -21.19
C VAL A 257 -2.10 6.23 -19.92
N VAL A 258 -2.05 6.90 -18.77
CA VAL A 258 -2.26 6.28 -17.46
C VAL A 258 -2.87 7.28 -16.48
N SER A 259 -3.83 6.82 -15.68
CA SER A 259 -4.44 7.60 -14.61
C SER A 259 -4.58 6.73 -13.36
N VAL A 260 -4.03 7.18 -12.25
CA VAL A 260 -4.24 6.53 -10.94
C VAL A 260 -4.77 7.56 -9.96
N GLY A 261 -5.89 7.24 -9.31
CA GLY A 261 -6.53 8.22 -8.46
C GLY A 261 -7.56 7.63 -7.51
N PHE A 262 -8.26 8.54 -6.91
CA PHE A 262 -9.21 8.26 -5.83
C PHE A 262 -10.43 9.16 -5.92
N ASN A 263 -11.58 8.60 -5.54
CA ASN A 263 -12.85 9.28 -5.27
C ASN A 263 -13.23 8.91 -3.84
N TRP A 264 -12.75 9.69 -2.89
CA TRP A 264 -12.97 9.45 -1.47
C TRP A 264 -13.96 10.43 -0.88
N THR A 265 -14.87 9.95 -0.04
CA THR A 265 -15.79 10.78 0.75
C THR A 265 -15.74 10.42 2.22
N MET A 266 -16.14 11.34 3.08
CA MET A 266 -16.40 11.12 4.50
C MET A 266 -17.90 11.12 4.75
N GLY A 267 -18.57 10.04 4.31
CA GLY A 267 -20.01 9.93 4.24
C GLY A 267 -20.56 10.34 2.86
N GLN A 268 -21.87 10.17 2.67
CA GLN A 268 -22.49 10.34 1.35
C GLN A 268 -23.07 11.74 1.09
N HIS A 269 -23.03 12.62 2.08
CA HIS A 269 -23.66 13.94 2.02
C HIS A 269 -22.63 15.02 1.63
N VAL A 270 -22.27 15.07 0.36
CA VAL A 270 -21.34 16.06 -0.20
C VAL A 270 -21.99 16.88 -1.32
N THR A 271 -21.53 18.10 -1.51
CA THR A 271 -21.98 18.99 -2.60
C THR A 271 -20.79 19.54 -3.39
N PRO A 272 -20.78 19.46 -4.74
CA PRO A 272 -21.76 18.73 -5.57
C PRO A 272 -21.75 17.22 -5.27
N PRO A 273 -22.90 16.54 -5.42
CA PRO A 273 -22.97 15.10 -5.18
C PRO A 273 -22.14 14.34 -6.21
N LYS A 274 -21.40 13.34 -5.74
CA LYS A 274 -20.60 12.45 -6.59
C LYS A 274 -20.92 10.98 -6.26
N PRO A 275 -21.31 10.17 -7.25
CA PRO A 275 -21.60 8.78 -7.03
C PRO A 275 -20.30 8.01 -6.70
N LEU A 276 -20.39 7.05 -5.77
CA LEU A 276 -19.30 6.11 -5.45
C LEU A 276 -19.60 4.74 -6.06
N GLU A 277 -18.55 4.08 -6.53
CA GLU A 277 -18.63 2.68 -7.01
C GLU A 277 -18.42 1.67 -5.86
N HIS A 278 -18.05 2.14 -4.67
CA HIS A 278 -17.78 1.32 -3.48
C HIS A 278 -16.75 0.20 -3.72
N GLY A 279 -15.67 0.51 -4.44
CA GLY A 279 -14.62 -0.43 -4.76
C GLY A 279 -13.50 0.21 -5.59
N HIS A 280 -12.62 -0.64 -6.12
CA HIS A 280 -11.56 -0.20 -7.02
C HIS A 280 -12.00 -0.43 -8.46
N VAL A 281 -12.21 0.66 -9.19
CA VAL A 281 -12.57 0.64 -10.62
C VAL A 281 -11.29 0.59 -11.44
N ILE A 282 -11.14 -0.46 -12.23
CA ILE A 282 -9.98 -0.66 -13.10
C ILE A 282 -10.49 -0.70 -14.53
N GLN A 283 -9.98 0.19 -15.38
CA GLN A 283 -10.36 0.33 -16.78
C GLN A 283 -9.11 0.33 -17.67
N VAL A 284 -9.18 -0.42 -18.75
CA VAL A 284 -8.23 -0.32 -19.85
C VAL A 284 -9.02 0.16 -21.06
N PHE A 285 -8.69 1.33 -21.56
CA PHE A 285 -9.21 1.86 -22.81
C PHE A 285 -8.28 1.39 -23.93
N GLY A 286 -8.86 0.79 -24.97
CA GLY A 286 -8.06 0.20 -26.03
C GLY A 286 -8.90 -0.71 -26.93
N VAL A 287 -8.29 -1.76 -27.46
CA VAL A 287 -8.97 -2.75 -28.30
C VAL A 287 -8.72 -4.16 -27.73
N PRO A 288 -9.71 -4.76 -27.07
CA PRO A 288 -11.01 -4.19 -26.64
C PRO A 288 -10.85 -3.28 -25.42
N ASN A 289 -11.91 -2.52 -25.09
CA ASN A 289 -12.01 -1.88 -23.79
C ASN A 289 -12.30 -2.93 -22.71
N MET A 290 -11.62 -2.80 -21.56
CA MET A 290 -11.83 -3.67 -20.40
C MET A 290 -12.25 -2.84 -19.19
N ARG A 291 -13.18 -3.35 -18.37
CA ARG A 291 -13.57 -2.74 -17.10
C ARG A 291 -13.87 -3.80 -16.05
N THR A 292 -13.32 -3.63 -14.87
CA THR A 292 -13.71 -4.41 -13.69
C THR A 292 -13.85 -3.51 -12.47
N VAL A 293 -14.63 -3.95 -11.48
CA VAL A 293 -14.71 -3.34 -10.16
C VAL A 293 -14.35 -4.41 -9.14
N LEU A 294 -13.32 -4.16 -8.35
CA LEU A 294 -12.92 -5.04 -7.26
C LEU A 294 -13.62 -4.59 -5.98
N HIS A 295 -14.49 -5.45 -5.46
CA HIS A 295 -15.08 -5.28 -4.15
C HIS A 295 -14.39 -6.22 -3.15
N CYS A 296 -13.88 -5.66 -2.06
CA CYS A 296 -13.41 -6.47 -0.94
C CYS A 296 -14.60 -6.77 -0.03
N LEU A 297 -15.03 -8.02 -0.02
CA LEU A 297 -16.24 -8.45 0.71
C LEU A 297 -15.88 -9.34 1.91
N PRO A 298 -16.61 -9.22 3.04
CA PRO A 298 -16.38 -10.08 4.19
C PRO A 298 -16.79 -11.53 3.91
N PRO A 299 -16.06 -12.52 4.43
CA PRO A 299 -16.54 -13.89 4.46
C PRO A 299 -17.77 -14.00 5.42
N ARG A 300 -18.52 -15.11 5.32
CA ARG A 300 -19.79 -15.29 6.06
C ARG A 300 -19.62 -15.26 7.58
N ASP A 301 -18.47 -15.66 8.07
CA ASP A 301 -18.09 -15.75 9.48
C ASP A 301 -17.30 -14.53 9.98
N TRP A 302 -17.25 -13.45 9.19
CA TRP A 302 -16.57 -12.23 9.58
C TRP A 302 -17.28 -11.52 10.72
N THR A 303 -16.57 -11.23 11.82
CA THR A 303 -17.14 -10.66 13.05
C THR A 303 -16.62 -9.25 13.37
N GLU A 304 -15.54 -8.80 12.75
CA GLU A 304 -15.03 -7.45 13.00
C GLU A 304 -15.97 -6.41 12.38
N PRO A 305 -16.31 -5.33 13.10
CA PRO A 305 -17.19 -4.29 12.57
C PRO A 305 -16.51 -3.47 11.48
N GLY A 306 -17.30 -2.93 10.56
CA GLY A 306 -16.85 -2.02 9.52
C GLY A 306 -15.89 -2.66 8.51
N PHE A 307 -15.21 -1.81 7.74
CA PHE A 307 -14.30 -2.25 6.67
C PHE A 307 -12.82 -2.29 7.11
N MET A 308 -12.46 -1.68 8.26
CA MET A 308 -11.05 -1.55 8.68
C MET A 308 -10.30 -2.88 8.68
N GLY A 309 -10.88 -3.92 9.29
CA GLY A 309 -10.24 -5.23 9.35
C GLY A 309 -9.92 -5.81 7.97
N LEU A 310 -10.90 -5.79 7.08
CA LEU A 310 -10.76 -6.28 5.70
C LEU A 310 -9.80 -5.42 4.87
N GLY A 311 -9.92 -4.10 4.96
CA GLY A 311 -9.03 -3.16 4.28
C GLY A 311 -7.57 -3.35 4.67
N MET A 312 -7.30 -3.59 5.97
CA MET A 312 -5.94 -3.88 6.45
C MET A 312 -5.41 -5.23 5.95
N ILE A 313 -6.25 -6.27 5.86
CA ILE A 313 -5.86 -7.55 5.25
C ILE A 313 -5.58 -7.35 3.77
N TYR A 314 -6.46 -6.65 3.05
CA TYR A 314 -6.31 -6.36 1.61
C TYR A 314 -5.04 -5.57 1.31
N THR A 315 -4.59 -4.71 2.24
CA THR A 315 -3.32 -3.98 2.13
C THR A 315 -2.10 -4.83 2.52
N ALA A 316 -2.22 -5.65 3.57
CA ALA A 316 -1.12 -6.46 4.08
C ALA A 316 -0.75 -7.63 3.17
N MET A 317 -1.75 -8.29 2.56
CA MET A 317 -1.52 -9.55 1.84
C MET A 317 -0.71 -9.40 0.54
N PRO A 318 -0.87 -8.37 -0.31
CA PRO A 318 0.02 -8.18 -1.47
C PRO A 318 1.50 -8.10 -1.09
N VAL A 319 1.81 -7.49 0.04
CA VAL A 319 3.17 -7.38 0.59
C VAL A 319 3.66 -8.72 1.12
N THR A 320 2.86 -9.35 2.01
CA THR A 320 3.24 -10.62 2.65
C THR A 320 3.37 -11.77 1.62
N ASN A 321 2.47 -11.81 0.64
CA ASN A 321 2.49 -12.83 -0.40
C ASN A 321 3.63 -12.64 -1.40
N ALA A 322 4.18 -11.43 -1.52
CA ALA A 322 5.32 -11.14 -2.40
C ALA A 322 6.66 -11.67 -1.86
N VAL A 323 6.78 -11.95 -0.56
CA VAL A 323 8.04 -12.33 0.09
C VAL A 323 8.83 -13.39 -0.71
N PRO A 324 8.25 -14.52 -1.16
CA PRO A 324 9.03 -15.51 -1.90
C PRO A 324 9.55 -15.01 -3.25
N ALA A 325 8.78 -14.15 -3.94
CA ALA A 325 9.19 -13.58 -5.22
C ALA A 325 10.28 -12.53 -5.04
N VAL A 326 10.18 -11.71 -4.01
CA VAL A 326 11.16 -10.66 -3.67
C VAL A 326 12.49 -11.26 -3.25
N VAL A 327 12.48 -12.32 -2.43
CA VAL A 327 13.71 -13.05 -2.04
C VAL A 327 14.40 -13.69 -3.24
N ALA A 328 13.65 -14.07 -4.27
CA ALA A 328 14.20 -14.68 -5.50
C ALA A 328 14.60 -13.63 -6.56
N ALA A 329 14.26 -12.37 -6.37
CA ALA A 329 14.56 -11.32 -7.33
C ALA A 329 16.03 -10.88 -7.30
N ALA A 330 16.46 -10.19 -8.34
CA ALA A 330 17.78 -9.55 -8.37
C ALA A 330 17.83 -8.40 -7.36
N PRO A 331 19.00 -8.14 -6.73
CA PRO A 331 19.15 -7.01 -5.79
C PRO A 331 18.76 -5.67 -6.39
N GLY A 332 18.07 -4.86 -5.60
CA GLY A 332 17.63 -3.52 -6.01
C GLY A 332 16.20 -3.18 -5.59
N ILE A 333 15.68 -2.11 -6.16
CA ILE A 333 14.27 -1.71 -6.04
C ILE A 333 13.51 -2.44 -7.14
N VAL A 334 12.56 -3.30 -6.76
CA VAL A 334 11.71 -4.03 -7.73
C VAL A 334 10.25 -3.59 -7.59
N THR A 335 9.55 -3.65 -8.70
CA THR A 335 8.14 -3.25 -8.81
C THR A 335 7.25 -4.46 -9.14
N LEU A 336 5.94 -4.26 -9.18
CA LEU A 336 4.99 -5.27 -9.66
C LEU A 336 5.23 -5.67 -11.12
N ALA A 337 5.86 -4.81 -11.92
CA ALA A 337 6.18 -5.11 -13.32
C ALA A 337 7.38 -6.07 -13.45
N ASP A 338 8.26 -6.11 -12.45
CA ASP A 338 9.47 -6.95 -12.43
C ASP A 338 9.23 -8.35 -11.86
N LEU A 339 8.16 -8.49 -11.05
CA LEU A 339 7.86 -9.72 -10.34
C LEU A 339 6.82 -10.58 -11.06
N PRO A 340 6.85 -11.92 -10.88
CA PRO A 340 5.75 -12.76 -11.32
C PRO A 340 4.45 -12.36 -10.60
N PRO A 341 3.27 -12.70 -11.13
CA PRO A 341 2.00 -12.42 -10.48
C PRO A 341 1.99 -12.91 -9.02
N ILE A 342 1.75 -11.99 -8.09
CA ILE A 342 1.67 -12.32 -6.67
C ILE A 342 0.36 -13.05 -6.39
N THR A 343 0.47 -14.25 -5.83
CA THR A 343 -0.67 -15.12 -5.54
C THR A 343 -0.77 -15.44 -4.05
N GLY A 344 -2.00 -15.64 -3.57
CA GLY A 344 -2.24 -16.20 -2.23
C GLY A 344 -1.78 -17.66 -2.10
N ARG A 345 -1.90 -18.20 -0.89
CA ARG A 345 -1.61 -19.61 -0.62
C ARG A 345 -2.91 -20.33 -0.24
N PHE A 346 -3.07 -21.53 -0.76
CA PHE A 346 -4.15 -22.42 -0.33
C PHE A 346 -3.91 -22.79 1.14
N ALA A 347 -4.95 -22.62 1.95
CA ALA A 347 -5.00 -23.11 3.32
C ALA A 347 -5.82 -24.40 3.30
N PRO A 348 -5.29 -25.53 3.80
CA PRO A 348 -5.99 -26.81 3.83
C PRO A 348 -7.15 -26.79 4.84
#